data_717ef7bfac742458c7278608d6467b13
#
_entry.id   717ef7bfac742458c7278608d6467b13
#
_cell.length_a   1.000
_cell.length_b   1.000
_cell.length_c   1.000
_cell.angle_alpha   90.00
_cell.angle_beta   90.00
_cell.angle_gamma   90.00
#
_symmetry.space_group_name_H-M   'P 1'
#
loop_
_entity.id
_entity.type
_entity.pdbx_description
1 polymer ?
#
loop_
_entity_poly.entity_id
_entity_poly.type
_entity_poly.pdbx_seq_one_letter_code
_entity_poly.pdbx_strand_id
1 'polypeptide(L)'
;MTLQRERAHRPEDLTRLFVERANEGDAEGMALLYEVDAIMAYPLGQQTVGRANITGLFEKMVASRPHFGLEEPLPTLILGDLALTSTPALDVAGARAQVARRQPDGTWLRVLDRPDFRG
;
A
#
# COMPACT_ATOMS: atom_id res chain seq x y z
N MET A 1 -4.67 11.28 24.62
CA MET A 1 -4.30 12.06 23.40
C MET A 1 -4.12 11.09 22.25
N THR A 2 -4.79 11.35 21.15
CA THR A 2 -4.68 10.52 19.96
C THR A 2 -3.57 11.04 19.08
N LEU A 3 -2.60 10.19 18.77
CA LEU A 3 -1.55 10.56 17.82
C LEU A 3 -2.13 10.51 16.42
N GLN A 4 -1.92 11.58 15.67
CA GLN A 4 -2.31 11.64 14.29
C GLN A 4 -1.31 10.87 13.45
N ARG A 5 -1.80 9.98 12.57
CA ARG A 5 -0.92 9.22 11.68
C ARG A 5 -0.34 10.16 10.62
N GLU A 6 0.91 9.95 10.30
CA GLU A 6 1.58 10.67 9.20
C GLU A 6 0.86 10.38 7.89
N ARG A 7 0.73 11.39 7.03
CA ARG A 7 0.11 11.23 5.70
C ARG A 7 1.17 11.28 4.62
N ALA A 8 0.87 10.63 3.50
CA ALA A 8 1.78 10.61 2.36
C ALA A 8 1.64 11.93 1.57
N HIS A 9 2.69 12.75 1.58
CA HIS A 9 2.74 13.98 0.80
C HIS A 9 3.39 13.77 -0.56
N ARG A 10 3.99 12.61 -0.78
CA ARG A 10 4.54 12.16 -2.05
C ARG A 10 4.13 10.70 -2.25
N PRO A 11 4.02 10.24 -3.50
CA PRO A 11 3.67 8.83 -3.74
C PRO A 11 4.63 7.85 -3.05
N GLU A 12 5.92 8.17 -3.01
CA GLU A 12 6.94 7.32 -2.41
C GLU A 12 6.74 7.12 -0.91
N ASP A 13 6.10 8.08 -0.23
CA ASP A 13 5.81 7.95 1.20
C ASP A 13 4.87 6.78 1.50
N LEU A 14 4.02 6.41 0.55
CA LEU A 14 3.06 5.32 0.75
C LEU A 14 3.76 4.00 1.05
N THR A 15 4.83 3.68 0.34
CA THR A 15 5.58 2.45 0.58
C THR A 15 6.25 2.47 1.95
N ARG A 16 6.88 3.58 2.30
CA ARG A 16 7.54 3.73 3.60
C ARG A 16 6.52 3.59 4.74
N LEU A 17 5.41 4.31 4.65
CA LEU A 17 4.37 4.28 5.68
C LEU A 17 3.73 2.89 5.80
N PHE A 18 3.52 2.22 4.66
CA PHE A 18 2.99 0.85 4.66
C PHE A 18 3.89 -0.07 5.49
N VAL A 19 5.19 -0.03 5.23
CA VAL A 19 6.16 -0.88 5.93
C VAL A 19 6.21 -0.55 7.43
N GLU A 20 6.27 0.73 7.77
CA GLU A 20 6.31 1.16 9.17
C GLU A 20 5.07 0.69 9.92
N ARG A 21 3.88 0.90 9.33
CA ARG A 21 2.62 0.53 9.97
C ARG A 21 2.44 -0.98 10.07
N ALA A 22 2.88 -1.72 9.05
CA ALA A 22 2.84 -3.18 9.07
C ALA A 22 3.72 -3.73 10.20
N ASN A 23 4.92 -3.19 10.36
CA ASN A 23 5.85 -3.63 11.40
C ASN A 23 5.36 -3.25 12.79
N GLU A 24 4.51 -2.24 12.92
CA GLU A 24 3.90 -1.84 14.19
C GLU A 24 2.62 -2.62 14.48
N GLY A 25 2.15 -3.44 13.55
CA GLY A 25 0.88 -4.15 13.71
C GLY A 25 -0.34 -3.27 13.54
N ASP A 26 -0.21 -2.14 12.83
CA ASP A 26 -1.27 -1.14 12.66
C ASP A 26 -2.05 -1.39 11.38
N ALA A 27 -2.90 -2.41 11.38
CA ALA A 27 -3.70 -2.78 10.21
C ALA A 27 -4.60 -1.65 9.74
N GLU A 28 -5.25 -0.95 10.68
CA GLU A 28 -6.09 0.19 10.34
C GLU A 28 -5.28 1.28 9.64
N GLY A 29 -4.08 1.59 10.17
CA GLY A 29 -3.20 2.59 9.57
C GLY A 29 -2.73 2.20 8.18
N MET A 30 -2.47 0.90 7.95
CA MET A 30 -2.13 0.41 6.61
C MET A 30 -3.28 0.65 5.64
N ALA A 31 -4.51 0.33 6.05
CA ALA A 31 -5.69 0.49 5.20
C ALA A 31 -5.99 1.96 4.89
N LEU A 32 -5.66 2.87 5.79
CA LEU A 32 -5.83 4.31 5.57
C LEU A 32 -4.92 4.87 4.48
N LEU A 33 -3.98 4.09 3.98
CA LEU A 33 -3.16 4.46 2.82
C LEU A 33 -3.88 4.20 1.49
N TYR A 34 -5.09 3.67 1.52
CA TYR A 34 -5.90 3.31 0.36
C TYR A 34 -7.18 4.13 0.31
N GLU A 35 -7.66 4.44 -0.90
CA GLU A 35 -8.97 5.06 -1.06
C GLU A 35 -10.07 4.09 -0.64
N VAL A 36 -11.25 4.64 -0.33
CA VAL A 36 -12.39 3.84 0.14
C VAL A 36 -12.75 2.72 -0.83
N ASP A 37 -12.63 2.98 -2.15
CA ASP A 37 -12.99 2.03 -3.19
C ASP A 37 -11.79 1.33 -3.82
N ALA A 38 -10.62 1.38 -3.18
CA ALA A 38 -9.40 0.79 -3.74
C ALA A 38 -9.57 -0.71 -4.01
N ILE A 39 -8.82 -1.19 -5.00
CA ILE A 39 -8.84 -2.60 -5.38
C ILE A 39 -7.43 -3.17 -5.24
N MET A 40 -7.32 -4.29 -4.56
CA MET A 40 -6.07 -5.01 -4.38
C MET A 40 -6.15 -6.38 -5.05
N ALA A 41 -5.16 -6.72 -5.87
CA ALA A 41 -5.07 -8.04 -6.50
C ALA A 41 -4.49 -9.04 -5.51
N TYR A 42 -5.30 -9.45 -4.53
CA TYR A 42 -4.91 -10.38 -3.48
C TYR A 42 -6.16 -10.96 -2.84
N PRO A 43 -6.22 -12.24 -2.41
CA PRO A 43 -5.19 -13.28 -2.58
C PRO A 43 -4.91 -13.64 -4.04
N LEU A 44 -3.92 -14.50 -4.25
CA LEU A 44 -3.49 -14.91 -5.57
C LEU A 44 -4.67 -15.35 -6.44
N GLY A 45 -4.80 -14.74 -7.63
CA GLY A 45 -5.89 -15.01 -8.55
C GLY A 45 -7.22 -14.39 -8.17
N GLN A 46 -7.26 -13.56 -7.12
CA GLN A 46 -8.49 -12.93 -6.64
C GLN A 46 -8.31 -11.42 -6.52
N GLN A 47 -9.39 -10.74 -6.16
CA GLN A 47 -9.36 -9.32 -5.87
C GLN A 47 -10.05 -9.06 -4.54
N THR A 48 -9.53 -8.09 -3.79
CA THR A 48 -10.17 -7.55 -2.60
C THR A 48 -10.58 -6.13 -2.90
N VAL A 49 -11.87 -5.84 -2.80
CA VAL A 49 -12.42 -4.56 -3.20
C VAL A 49 -12.86 -3.78 -1.97
N GLY A 50 -12.40 -2.54 -1.89
CA GLY A 50 -12.78 -1.60 -0.84
C GLY A 50 -11.90 -1.65 0.39
N ARG A 51 -11.70 -0.48 0.98
CA ARG A 51 -10.84 -0.32 2.17
C ARG A 51 -11.27 -1.23 3.32
N ALA A 52 -12.58 -1.41 3.54
CA ALA A 52 -13.06 -2.23 4.64
C ALA A 52 -12.60 -3.67 4.52
N ASN A 53 -12.68 -4.25 3.31
CA ASN A 53 -12.22 -5.61 3.07
C ASN A 53 -10.69 -5.71 3.10
N ILE A 54 -10.01 -4.67 2.60
CA ILE A 54 -8.55 -4.59 2.65
C ILE A 54 -8.07 -4.56 4.11
N THR A 55 -8.80 -3.86 4.98
CA THR A 55 -8.48 -3.84 6.40
C THR A 55 -8.47 -5.26 6.98
N GLY A 56 -9.47 -6.06 6.63
CA GLY A 56 -9.55 -7.45 7.10
C GLY A 56 -8.34 -8.29 6.68
N LEU A 57 -7.86 -8.09 5.45
CA LEU A 57 -6.62 -8.76 4.99
C LEU A 57 -5.43 -8.34 5.83
N PHE A 58 -5.29 -7.05 6.11
CA PHE A 58 -4.16 -6.54 6.88
C PHE A 58 -4.21 -6.99 8.33
N GLU A 59 -5.41 -7.11 8.91
CA GLU A 59 -5.55 -7.65 10.27
C GLU A 59 -4.99 -9.08 10.36
N LYS A 60 -5.28 -9.90 9.35
CA LYS A 60 -4.73 -11.26 9.27
C LYS A 60 -3.23 -11.25 9.06
N MET A 61 -2.74 -10.35 8.22
CA MET A 61 -1.31 -10.24 7.93
C MET A 61 -0.52 -9.87 9.18
N VAL A 62 -0.94 -8.83 9.90
CA VAL A 62 -0.20 -8.37 11.08
C VAL A 62 -0.33 -9.31 12.26
N ALA A 63 -1.37 -10.16 12.29
CA ALA A 63 -1.54 -11.15 13.35
C ALA A 63 -0.38 -12.13 13.43
N SER A 64 0.30 -12.41 12.31
CA SER A 64 1.46 -13.29 12.28
C SER A 64 2.76 -12.56 12.66
N ARG A 65 2.69 -11.28 12.98
CA ARG A 65 3.82 -10.43 13.36
C ARG A 65 4.98 -10.48 12.37
N PRO A 66 4.72 -10.24 11.08
CA PRO A 66 5.79 -10.22 10.09
C PRO A 66 6.68 -9.01 10.29
N HIS A 67 7.92 -9.11 9.81
CA HIS A 67 8.81 -7.96 9.75
C HIS A 67 9.18 -7.71 8.30
N PHE A 68 8.85 -6.52 7.79
CA PHE A 68 9.15 -6.13 6.43
C PHE A 68 10.35 -5.19 6.41
N GLY A 69 11.29 -5.46 5.51
CA GLY A 69 12.34 -4.51 5.21
C GLY A 69 11.85 -3.49 4.20
N LEU A 70 12.45 -2.31 4.20
CA LEU A 70 12.18 -1.29 3.19
C LEU A 70 12.92 -1.66 1.92
N GLU A 71 12.19 -1.81 0.82
CA GLU A 71 12.76 -2.14 -0.48
C GLU A 71 13.00 -0.88 -1.30
N GLU A 72 14.01 -0.95 -2.18
CA GLU A 72 14.36 0.17 -3.06
C GLU A 72 13.37 0.22 -4.23
N PRO A 73 12.53 1.24 -4.34
CA PRO A 73 11.56 1.30 -5.43
C PRO A 73 12.22 1.76 -6.73
N LEU A 74 11.56 1.43 -7.84
CA LEU A 74 11.88 2.03 -9.13
C LEU A 74 11.40 3.49 -9.13
N PRO A 75 11.94 4.34 -10.03
CA PRO A 75 11.48 5.72 -10.10
C PRO A 75 9.97 5.82 -10.32
N THR A 76 9.31 6.70 -9.57
CA THR A 76 7.88 6.92 -9.68
C THR A 76 7.54 7.62 -10.98
N LEU A 77 6.47 7.16 -11.65
CA LEU A 77 5.91 7.86 -12.79
C LEU A 77 4.71 8.67 -12.33
N ILE A 78 4.69 9.96 -12.66
CA ILE A 78 3.60 10.87 -12.24
C ILE A 78 2.99 11.52 -13.46
N LEU A 79 1.65 11.44 -13.55
CA LEU A 79 0.87 12.12 -14.57
C LEU A 79 -0.28 12.84 -13.88
N GLY A 80 -0.15 14.16 -13.68
CA GLY A 80 -1.17 14.93 -12.98
C GLY A 80 -1.38 14.42 -11.57
N ASP A 81 -2.59 13.98 -11.26
CA ASP A 81 -2.95 13.47 -9.94
C ASP A 81 -2.79 11.96 -9.81
N LEU A 82 -2.19 11.30 -10.80
CA LEU A 82 -1.95 9.86 -10.77
C LEU A 82 -0.45 9.58 -10.68
N ALA A 83 -0.11 8.53 -9.96
CA ALA A 83 1.27 8.06 -9.86
C ALA A 83 1.31 6.55 -9.94
N LEU A 84 2.31 6.03 -10.65
CA LEU A 84 2.62 4.60 -10.66
C LEU A 84 3.90 4.40 -9.88
N THR A 85 3.80 3.63 -8.80
CA THR A 85 4.96 3.19 -8.03
C THR A 85 5.20 1.71 -8.29
N SER A 86 6.46 1.29 -8.26
CA SER A 86 6.78 -0.11 -8.51
C SER A 86 8.06 -0.49 -7.79
N THR A 87 8.18 -1.78 -7.50
CA THR A 87 9.35 -2.37 -6.85
C THR A 87 9.75 -3.61 -7.66
N PRO A 88 11.03 -3.76 -8.03
CA PRO A 88 11.45 -4.92 -8.81
C PRO A 88 11.36 -6.19 -8.00
N ALA A 89 11.31 -7.33 -8.70
CA ALA A 89 11.36 -8.62 -8.05
C ALA A 89 12.74 -8.82 -7.44
N LEU A 90 12.80 -9.00 -6.11
CA LEU A 90 14.05 -9.23 -5.39
C LEU A 90 14.20 -10.68 -4.93
N ASP A 91 13.12 -11.43 -4.98
CA ASP A 91 13.08 -12.81 -4.50
C ASP A 91 11.94 -13.55 -5.19
N VAL A 92 11.45 -14.63 -4.57
CA VAL A 92 10.34 -15.40 -5.10
C VAL A 92 9.00 -14.65 -5.07
N ALA A 93 8.94 -13.51 -4.39
CA ALA A 93 7.68 -12.75 -4.28
C ALA A 93 7.29 -12.02 -5.57
N GLY A 94 8.23 -11.79 -6.46
CA GLY A 94 7.95 -11.09 -7.71
C GLY A 94 7.93 -9.58 -7.57
N ALA A 95 7.68 -8.91 -8.69
CA ALA A 95 7.57 -7.45 -8.71
C ALA A 95 6.24 -7.00 -8.13
N ARG A 96 6.17 -5.71 -7.76
CA ARG A 96 4.96 -5.08 -7.24
C ARG A 96 4.72 -3.77 -7.94
N ALA A 97 3.46 -3.39 -8.08
CA ALA A 97 3.12 -2.08 -8.62
C ALA A 97 1.83 -1.58 -7.99
N GLN A 98 1.76 -0.27 -7.79
CA GLN A 98 0.58 0.39 -7.26
C GLN A 98 0.29 1.65 -8.05
N VAL A 99 -0.99 1.97 -8.19
CA VAL A 99 -1.41 3.27 -8.70
C VAL A 99 -1.95 4.07 -7.52
N ALA A 100 -1.45 5.28 -7.38
CA ALA A 100 -1.90 6.21 -6.34
C ALA A 100 -2.53 7.43 -6.97
N ARG A 101 -3.44 8.07 -6.22
CA ARG A 101 -4.12 9.30 -6.65
C ARG A 101 -3.91 10.38 -5.61
N ARG A 102 -3.59 11.59 -6.08
CA ARG A 102 -3.50 12.74 -5.19
C ARG A 102 -4.89 13.18 -4.78
N GLN A 103 -5.08 13.38 -3.50
CA GLN A 103 -6.34 13.78 -2.90
C GLN A 103 -6.47 15.31 -2.89
N PRO A 104 -7.70 15.83 -2.68
CA PRO A 104 -7.90 17.28 -2.64
C PRO A 104 -7.02 18.03 -1.63
N ASP A 105 -6.61 17.36 -0.54
CA ASP A 105 -5.74 17.97 0.48
C ASP A 105 -4.25 17.89 0.11
N GLY A 106 -3.92 17.37 -1.07
CA GLY A 106 -2.54 17.24 -1.53
C GLY A 106 -1.83 15.97 -1.09
N THR A 107 -2.47 15.13 -0.29
CA THR A 107 -1.90 13.84 0.11
C THR A 107 -2.22 12.77 -0.94
N TRP A 108 -1.53 11.65 -0.86
CA TRP A 108 -1.67 10.56 -1.83
C TRP A 108 -2.27 9.32 -1.16
N LEU A 109 -3.15 8.62 -1.88
CA LEU A 109 -3.69 7.34 -1.46
C LEU A 109 -3.60 6.35 -2.63
N ARG A 110 -3.42 5.08 -2.30
CA ARG A 110 -3.42 4.00 -3.30
C ARG A 110 -4.84 3.73 -3.76
N VAL A 111 -5.01 3.50 -5.06
CA VAL A 111 -6.31 3.15 -5.66
C VAL A 111 -6.29 1.75 -6.25
N LEU A 112 -5.15 1.30 -6.79
CA LEU A 112 -4.96 -0.03 -7.34
C LEU A 112 -3.65 -0.57 -6.78
N ASP A 113 -3.66 -1.83 -6.36
CA ASP A 113 -2.47 -2.46 -5.81
C ASP A 113 -2.34 -3.89 -6.34
N ARG A 114 -1.21 -4.15 -6.98
CA ARG A 114 -0.81 -5.51 -7.34
C ARG A 114 0.44 -5.85 -6.53
N PRO A 115 0.26 -6.45 -5.34
CA PRO A 115 1.40 -6.70 -4.45
C PRO A 115 2.29 -7.84 -4.90
N ASP A 116 1.88 -8.60 -5.92
CA ASP A 116 2.64 -9.73 -6.42
C ASP A 116 2.20 -10.02 -7.86
N PHE A 117 3.14 -9.89 -8.82
CA PHE A 117 2.84 -10.13 -10.23
C PHE A 117 2.70 -11.62 -10.59
N ARG A 118 2.91 -12.52 -9.65
CA ARG A 118 2.65 -13.95 -9.87
C ARG A 118 1.16 -14.28 -9.79
N GLY A 119 0.37 -13.37 -9.29
CA GLY A 119 -1.06 -13.53 -9.17
C GLY A 119 -1.84 -12.27 -9.41
#